data_b258c9a2a80e67cc0551f07cb3a98dac
#
_entry.id   b258c9a2a80e67cc0551f07cb3a98dac
#
_cell.length_a   1.000
_cell.length_b   1.000
_cell.length_c   1.000
_cell.angle_alpha   90.00
_cell.angle_beta   90.00
_cell.angle_gamma   90.00
#
_symmetry.space_group_name_H-M   'P 1'
#
loop_
_entity.id
_entity.type
_entity.pdbx_description
1 polymer ?
#
loop_
_entity_poly.entity_id
_entity_poly.type
_entity_poly.pdbx_seq_one_letter_code
_entity_poly.pdbx_strand_id
1 'polypeptide(L)'
;GTTIKQKERMINFTERNYLTVLQSYNEALLRKKNLEMTSATLKVLNEPTYPISSNSTNRKQIVIAACIASFLIIVALLLLIEMLDRTLRDASRTKRVTGFKAVGAIPDTSSSRYGGLAKTYVQLSVQELSNSLLRFLTKRKSPGVFIINLFSTSEDSGEEEVGNLICGYMQSRMLNTRFISYKEDFNTDSTQYLLARKITDFYALQGEDILIVAYPPLSKSNI
;
A
#
# COMPACT_ATOMS: atom_id res chain seq x y z
N GLY A 1 -74.94 -24.06 -85.56
CA GLY A 1 -74.13 -24.41 -84.42
C GLY A 1 -72.86 -23.53 -84.20
N THR A 2 -72.42 -22.76 -85.23
CA THR A 2 -71.14 -22.01 -85.19
C THR A 2 -71.26 -20.70 -84.44
N THR A 3 -72.34 -20.01 -84.44
CA THR A 3 -72.58 -18.71 -83.81
C THR A 3 -72.63 -18.78 -82.27
N ILE A 4 -73.11 -19.88 -81.73
CA ILE A 4 -73.17 -20.09 -80.25
C ILE A 4 -71.74 -20.30 -79.69
N LYS A 5 -70.93 -21.12 -80.36
CA LYS A 5 -69.55 -21.38 -80.01
C LYS A 5 -68.64 -20.10 -80.10
N GLN A 6 -68.96 -19.24 -81.08
CA GLN A 6 -68.22 -17.96 -81.17
C GLN A 6 -68.62 -16.97 -80.04
N LYS A 7 -69.88 -16.90 -79.68
CA LYS A 7 -70.33 -16.09 -78.54
C LYS A 7 -69.78 -16.63 -77.24
N GLU A 8 -69.73 -17.91 -77.02
CA GLU A 8 -69.13 -18.55 -75.84
C GLU A 8 -67.62 -18.28 -75.71
N ARG A 9 -66.89 -18.35 -76.82
CA ARG A 9 -65.47 -17.98 -76.86
C ARG A 9 -65.25 -16.50 -76.55
N MET A 10 -66.14 -15.64 -77.03
CA MET A 10 -66.05 -14.21 -76.81
C MET A 10 -66.36 -13.80 -75.33
N ILE A 11 -67.34 -14.51 -74.74
CA ILE A 11 -67.67 -14.38 -73.33
C ILE A 11 -66.49 -14.83 -72.48
N ASN A 12 -65.94 -16.02 -72.73
CA ASN A 12 -64.79 -16.52 -72.01
C ASN A 12 -63.52 -15.60 -72.12
N PHE A 13 -63.31 -15.02 -73.30
CA PHE A 13 -62.24 -14.13 -73.57
C PHE A 13 -62.44 -12.81 -72.80
N THR A 14 -63.65 -12.27 -72.76
CA THR A 14 -64.00 -11.05 -72.07
C THR A 14 -63.89 -11.23 -70.52
N GLU A 15 -64.32 -12.40 -70.04
CA GLU A 15 -64.23 -12.77 -68.66
C GLU A 15 -62.76 -12.91 -68.20
N ARG A 16 -61.94 -13.58 -69.02
CA ARG A 16 -60.49 -13.65 -68.72
C ARG A 16 -59.80 -12.26 -68.70
N ASN A 17 -60.12 -11.43 -69.66
CA ASN A 17 -59.59 -10.07 -69.70
C ASN A 17 -60.05 -9.22 -68.48
N TYR A 18 -61.32 -9.37 -68.11
CA TYR A 18 -61.85 -8.71 -66.95
C TYR A 18 -61.14 -9.15 -65.64
N LEU A 19 -60.97 -10.44 -65.48
CA LEU A 19 -60.24 -11.03 -64.34
C LEU A 19 -58.76 -10.56 -64.30
N THR A 20 -58.11 -10.52 -65.47
CA THR A 20 -56.72 -10.04 -65.59
C THR A 20 -56.62 -8.56 -65.23
N VAL A 21 -57.52 -7.71 -65.70
CA VAL A 21 -57.58 -6.30 -65.37
C VAL A 21 -57.87 -6.09 -63.89
N LEU A 22 -58.79 -6.90 -63.32
CA LEU A 22 -59.10 -6.82 -61.89
C LEU A 22 -57.93 -7.25 -61.05
N GLN A 23 -57.17 -8.24 -61.41
CA GLN A 23 -55.97 -8.64 -60.73
C GLN A 23 -54.89 -7.56 -60.79
N SER A 24 -54.63 -7.00 -61.96
CA SER A 24 -53.65 -5.91 -62.13
C SER A 24 -54.05 -4.65 -61.36
N TYR A 25 -55.34 -4.34 -61.29
CA TYR A 25 -55.86 -3.25 -60.49
C TYR A 25 -55.63 -3.48 -58.99
N ASN A 26 -55.94 -4.68 -58.49
CA ASN A 26 -55.73 -5.03 -57.10
C ASN A 26 -54.24 -5.01 -56.72
N GLU A 27 -53.35 -5.51 -57.61
CA GLU A 27 -51.91 -5.43 -57.41
C GLU A 27 -51.41 -3.98 -57.34
N ALA A 28 -51.91 -3.14 -58.26
CA ALA A 28 -51.58 -1.69 -58.24
C ALA A 28 -52.08 -1.02 -56.97
N LEU A 29 -53.27 -1.35 -56.48
CA LEU A 29 -53.83 -0.87 -55.24
C LEU A 29 -53.04 -1.31 -54.04
N LEU A 30 -52.60 -2.56 -54.00
CA LEU A 30 -51.73 -3.10 -52.94
C LEU A 30 -50.36 -2.44 -52.95
N ARG A 31 -49.76 -2.22 -54.11
CA ARG A 31 -48.51 -1.47 -54.25
C ARG A 31 -48.65 -0.03 -53.76
N LYS A 32 -49.72 0.66 -54.11
CA LYS A 32 -50.01 2.01 -53.64
C LYS A 32 -50.13 2.04 -52.11
N LYS A 33 -50.88 1.09 -51.55
CA LYS A 33 -51.09 1.01 -50.10
C LYS A 33 -49.80 0.68 -49.33
N ASN A 34 -48.96 -0.19 -49.88
CA ASN A 34 -47.66 -0.50 -49.33
C ASN A 34 -46.72 0.72 -49.38
N LEU A 35 -46.74 1.48 -50.48
CA LEU A 35 -45.98 2.73 -50.60
C LEU A 35 -46.43 3.77 -49.58
N GLU A 36 -47.74 3.92 -49.39
CA GLU A 36 -48.33 4.84 -48.41
C GLU A 36 -47.96 4.41 -46.97
N MET A 37 -48.00 3.10 -46.67
CA MET A 37 -47.58 2.57 -45.37
C MET A 37 -46.08 2.75 -45.14
N THR A 38 -45.24 2.51 -46.13
CA THR A 38 -43.80 2.66 -46.05
C THR A 38 -43.42 4.15 -45.91
N SER A 39 -44.09 5.05 -46.63
CA SER A 39 -43.87 6.48 -46.50
C SER A 39 -44.41 7.03 -45.17
N ALA A 40 -45.43 6.40 -44.57
CA ALA A 40 -45.93 6.79 -43.26
C ALA A 40 -44.95 6.35 -42.11
N THR A 41 -44.22 5.24 -42.30
CA THR A 41 -43.18 4.77 -41.36
C THR A 41 -41.90 5.60 -41.43
N LEU A 42 -41.64 6.27 -42.54
CA LEU A 42 -40.50 7.16 -42.74
C LEU A 42 -40.82 8.63 -42.39
N LYS A 43 -41.87 8.90 -41.65
CA LYS A 43 -42.12 10.23 -41.13
C LYS A 43 -40.98 10.53 -40.15
N VAL A 44 -40.13 11.51 -40.48
CA VAL A 44 -39.08 12.01 -39.62
C VAL A 44 -39.73 12.43 -38.31
N LEU A 45 -39.51 11.65 -37.24
CA LEU A 45 -40.11 11.90 -35.94
C LEU A 45 -39.65 13.23 -35.34
N ASN A 46 -38.45 13.67 -35.73
CA ASN A 46 -37.93 14.99 -35.37
C ASN A 46 -37.21 15.58 -36.58
N GLU A 47 -37.66 16.74 -37.00
CA GLU A 47 -36.86 17.56 -37.91
C GLU A 47 -35.53 17.86 -37.25
N PRO A 48 -34.39 17.81 -37.97
CA PRO A 48 -33.10 18.19 -37.41
C PRO A 48 -33.19 19.67 -37.01
N THR A 49 -33.46 19.91 -35.73
CA THR A 49 -33.44 21.26 -35.16
C THR A 49 -31.98 21.58 -34.82
N TYR A 50 -31.46 22.63 -35.41
CA TYR A 50 -30.18 23.20 -34.97
C TYR A 50 -30.34 23.60 -33.50
N PRO A 51 -29.42 23.21 -32.62
CA PRO A 51 -29.47 23.64 -31.24
C PRO A 51 -29.33 25.16 -31.18
N ILE A 52 -30.42 25.84 -30.82
CA ILE A 52 -30.52 27.30 -30.73
C ILE A 52 -29.63 27.84 -29.58
N SER A 53 -29.32 27.01 -28.61
CA SER A 53 -28.42 27.35 -27.52
C SER A 53 -27.34 26.25 -27.38
N SER A 54 -26.09 26.67 -27.31
CA SER A 54 -25.01 25.73 -26.94
C SER A 54 -25.27 25.24 -25.51
N ASN A 55 -25.29 23.93 -25.31
CA ASN A 55 -25.29 23.38 -23.96
C ASN A 55 -24.07 23.94 -23.24
N SER A 56 -24.29 24.80 -22.26
CA SER A 56 -23.21 25.37 -21.47
C SER A 56 -22.61 24.22 -20.63
N THR A 57 -21.54 23.67 -21.12
CA THR A 57 -20.74 22.70 -20.33
C THR A 57 -20.28 23.46 -19.10
N ASN A 58 -20.62 22.98 -17.92
CA ASN A 58 -20.18 23.57 -16.64
C ASN A 58 -18.69 23.35 -16.45
N ARG A 59 -17.85 23.93 -17.31
CA ARG A 59 -16.39 23.78 -17.33
C ARG A 59 -15.76 24.01 -15.95
N LYS A 60 -16.26 25.03 -15.23
CA LYS A 60 -15.80 25.34 -13.87
C LYS A 60 -16.04 24.18 -12.90
N GLN A 61 -17.20 23.55 -12.96
CA GLN A 61 -17.51 22.40 -12.10
C GLN A 61 -16.66 21.19 -12.44
N ILE A 62 -16.39 20.94 -13.72
CA ILE A 62 -15.52 19.83 -14.16
C ILE A 62 -14.10 20.04 -13.67
N VAL A 63 -13.57 21.27 -13.77
CA VAL A 63 -12.21 21.59 -13.30
C VAL A 63 -12.13 21.42 -11.78
N ILE A 64 -13.10 21.93 -11.03
CA ILE A 64 -13.14 21.78 -9.57
C ILE A 64 -13.22 20.29 -9.19
N ALA A 65 -14.09 19.53 -9.84
CA ALA A 65 -14.22 18.10 -9.60
C ALA A 65 -12.91 17.34 -9.90
N ALA A 66 -12.23 17.70 -10.99
CA ALA A 66 -10.93 17.10 -11.33
C ALA A 66 -9.85 17.44 -10.30
N CYS A 67 -9.80 18.68 -9.80
CA CYS A 67 -8.87 19.07 -8.74
C CYS A 67 -9.13 18.31 -7.43
N ILE A 68 -10.39 18.16 -7.02
CA ILE A 68 -10.77 17.39 -5.83
C ILE A 68 -10.40 15.91 -6.02
N ALA A 69 -10.72 15.34 -7.17
CA ALA A 69 -10.40 13.94 -7.46
C ALA A 69 -8.89 13.68 -7.43
N SER A 70 -8.07 14.56 -8.04
CA SER A 70 -6.61 14.43 -8.02
C SER A 70 -6.05 14.53 -6.59
N PHE A 71 -6.57 15.45 -5.78
CA PHE A 71 -6.17 15.58 -4.39
C PHE A 71 -6.50 14.31 -3.59
N LEU A 72 -7.71 13.77 -3.75
CA LEU A 72 -8.12 12.53 -3.08
C LEU A 72 -7.24 11.33 -3.49
N ILE A 73 -6.87 11.23 -4.76
CA ILE A 73 -5.96 10.18 -5.25
C ILE A 73 -4.59 10.30 -4.58
N ILE A 74 -4.02 11.50 -4.49
CA ILE A 74 -2.73 11.73 -3.83
C ILE A 74 -2.80 11.34 -2.35
N VAL A 75 -3.85 11.78 -1.64
CA VAL A 75 -4.03 11.43 -0.22
C VAL A 75 -4.20 9.93 -0.03
N ALA A 76 -4.99 9.27 -0.88
CA ALA A 76 -5.18 7.82 -0.83
C ALA A 76 -3.87 7.07 -1.06
N LEU A 77 -3.04 7.54 -2.00
CA LEU A 77 -1.74 6.95 -2.31
C LEU A 77 -0.75 7.11 -1.15
N LEU A 78 -0.71 8.29 -0.52
CA LEU A 78 0.10 8.53 0.68
C LEU A 78 -0.33 7.65 1.85
N LEU A 79 -1.65 7.52 2.08
CA LEU A 79 -2.17 6.63 3.12
C LEU A 79 -1.84 5.16 2.83
N LEU A 80 -1.89 4.75 1.56
CA LEU A 80 -1.53 3.40 1.15
C LEU A 80 -0.05 3.12 1.41
N ILE A 81 0.84 4.05 1.06
CA ILE A 81 2.28 3.95 1.36
C ILE A 81 2.49 3.84 2.87
N GLU A 82 1.85 4.69 3.68
CA GLU A 82 1.96 4.67 5.14
C GLU A 82 1.41 3.37 5.74
N MET A 83 0.35 2.80 5.19
CA MET A 83 -0.17 1.51 5.63
C MET A 83 0.75 0.32 5.28
N LEU A 84 1.41 0.37 4.13
CA LEU A 84 2.37 -0.65 3.71
C LEU A 84 3.73 -0.51 4.42
N ASP A 85 4.05 0.69 4.90
CA ASP A 85 5.29 0.91 5.64
C ASP A 85 5.24 0.16 6.98
N ARG A 86 6.00 -0.92 7.11
CA ARG A 86 6.11 -1.74 8.31
C ARG A 86 7.25 -1.29 9.24
N THR A 87 7.91 -0.18 8.94
CA THR A 87 9.01 0.31 9.75
C THR A 87 8.53 0.84 11.11
N LEU A 88 9.36 0.63 12.14
CA LEU A 88 9.09 1.08 13.50
C LEU A 88 9.60 2.53 13.71
N ARG A 89 9.13 3.45 12.89
CA ARG A 89 9.59 4.86 12.91
C ARG A 89 9.15 5.66 14.13
N ASP A 90 8.00 5.27 14.70
CA ASP A 90 7.37 6.03 15.77
C ASP A 90 7.17 5.18 17.02
N ALA A 91 7.38 5.77 18.20
CA ALA A 91 7.20 5.08 19.49
C ALA A 91 5.78 4.57 19.71
N SER A 92 4.77 5.28 19.19
CA SER A 92 3.37 4.85 19.27
C SER A 92 3.10 3.63 18.40
N ARG A 93 3.68 3.59 17.22
CA ARG A 93 3.59 2.46 16.29
C ARG A 93 4.35 1.24 16.82
N THR A 94 5.55 1.46 17.36
CA THR A 94 6.34 0.40 18.02
C THR A 94 5.52 -0.26 19.13
N LYS A 95 4.90 0.53 20.01
CA LYS A 95 4.05 0.01 21.09
C LYS A 95 2.86 -0.79 20.55
N ARG A 96 2.23 -0.33 19.46
CA ARG A 96 1.07 -1.00 18.86
C ARG A 96 1.42 -2.32 18.19
N VAL A 97 2.58 -2.39 17.53
CA VAL A 97 3.02 -3.56 16.77
C VAL A 97 3.67 -4.61 17.67
N THR A 98 4.55 -4.18 18.56
CA THR A 98 5.36 -5.08 19.43
C THR A 98 4.75 -5.32 20.80
N GLY A 99 3.81 -4.48 21.24
CA GLY A 99 3.30 -4.48 22.61
C GLY A 99 4.24 -3.81 23.62
N PHE A 100 5.48 -3.49 23.25
CA PHE A 100 6.47 -2.87 24.12
C PHE A 100 6.55 -1.36 23.95
N LYS A 101 6.82 -0.67 25.07
CA LYS A 101 7.03 0.77 25.04
C LYS A 101 8.47 1.05 24.58
N ALA A 102 8.63 1.88 23.56
CA ALA A 102 9.95 2.39 23.18
C ALA A 102 10.53 3.23 24.33
N VAL A 103 11.74 2.91 24.74
CA VAL A 103 12.47 3.59 25.84
C VAL A 103 13.31 4.74 25.31
N GLY A 104 13.82 4.62 24.08
CA GLY A 104 14.62 5.63 23.41
C GLY A 104 14.73 5.37 21.93
N ALA A 105 15.26 6.32 21.20
CA ALA A 105 15.57 6.23 19.79
C ALA A 105 16.90 6.93 19.53
N ILE A 106 17.77 6.31 18.77
CA ILE A 106 19.04 6.91 18.32
C ILE A 106 18.85 7.31 16.86
N PRO A 107 19.10 8.58 16.50
CA PRO A 107 18.94 9.04 15.14
C PRO A 107 20.03 8.46 14.23
N ASP A 108 19.65 8.07 13.02
CA ASP A 108 20.60 7.71 11.98
C ASP A 108 21.31 8.97 11.48
N THR A 109 22.64 9.02 11.67
CA THR A 109 23.48 10.16 11.31
C THR A 109 23.83 10.22 9.83
N SER A 110 23.54 9.18 9.05
CA SER A 110 23.77 9.14 7.60
C SER A 110 22.88 10.13 6.83
N SER A 111 21.77 10.53 7.46
CA SER A 111 20.82 11.48 6.87
C SER A 111 21.32 12.93 6.97
N SER A 112 21.37 13.64 5.85
CA SER A 112 21.74 15.06 5.78
C SER A 112 20.76 16.01 6.51
N ARG A 113 19.68 15.49 7.09
CA ARG A 113 18.63 16.27 7.77
C ARG A 113 19.12 17.02 9.02
N TYR A 114 20.14 16.49 9.68
CA TYR A 114 20.61 17.04 10.96
C TYR A 114 21.69 18.13 10.81
N GLY A 115 22.21 18.36 9.59
CA GLY A 115 23.29 19.30 9.36
C GLY A 115 24.48 19.05 10.30
N GLY A 116 25.05 20.11 10.86
CA GLY A 116 26.17 20.00 11.83
C GLY A 116 25.76 19.51 13.22
N LEU A 117 24.49 19.32 13.52
CA LEU A 117 23.99 18.99 14.86
C LEU A 117 23.81 17.47 15.09
N ALA A 118 24.14 16.63 14.11
CA ALA A 118 23.97 15.18 14.20
C ALA A 118 24.62 14.58 15.46
N LYS A 119 25.87 14.97 15.76
CA LYS A 119 26.60 14.52 16.98
C LYS A 119 25.88 14.89 18.26
N THR A 120 25.33 16.10 18.33
CA THR A 120 24.62 16.60 19.53
C THR A 120 23.34 15.80 19.76
N TYR A 121 22.59 15.49 18.67
CA TYR A 121 21.37 14.67 18.77
C TYR A 121 21.69 13.24 19.22
N VAL A 122 22.74 12.62 18.69
CA VAL A 122 23.18 11.30 19.14
C VAL A 122 23.54 11.32 20.62
N GLN A 123 24.35 12.31 21.07
CA GLN A 123 24.74 12.41 22.46
C GLN A 123 23.53 12.55 23.39
N LEU A 124 22.57 13.41 23.05
CA LEU A 124 21.35 13.60 23.84
C LEU A 124 20.51 12.32 23.88
N SER A 125 20.38 11.62 22.74
CA SER A 125 19.64 10.37 22.66
C SER A 125 20.29 9.26 23.48
N VAL A 126 21.60 9.12 23.40
CA VAL A 126 22.38 8.17 24.21
C VAL A 126 22.27 8.49 25.70
N GLN A 127 22.37 9.76 26.07
CA GLN A 127 22.19 10.22 27.43
C GLN A 127 20.81 9.86 27.99
N GLU A 128 19.74 10.14 27.24
CA GLU A 128 18.37 9.84 27.66
C GLU A 128 18.14 8.34 27.78
N LEU A 129 18.60 7.56 26.78
CA LEU A 129 18.51 6.10 26.81
C LEU A 129 19.27 5.51 27.99
N SER A 130 20.51 5.93 28.20
CA SER A 130 21.36 5.44 29.31
C SER A 130 20.78 5.82 30.68
N ASN A 131 20.27 7.03 30.83
CA ASN A 131 19.58 7.43 32.05
C ASN A 131 18.31 6.61 32.31
N SER A 132 17.59 6.25 31.25
CA SER A 132 16.45 5.37 31.38
C SER A 132 16.86 3.97 31.84
N LEU A 133 17.97 3.44 31.33
CA LEU A 133 18.52 2.14 31.76
C LEU A 133 19.02 2.20 33.21
N LEU A 134 19.70 3.29 33.63
CA LEU A 134 20.19 3.45 34.99
C LEU A 134 19.06 3.44 36.03
N ARG A 135 17.84 3.89 35.68
CA ARG A 135 16.68 3.79 36.58
C ARG A 135 16.33 2.34 36.95
N PHE A 136 16.64 1.38 36.09
CA PHE A 136 16.46 -0.04 36.41
C PHE A 136 17.54 -0.55 37.36
N LEU A 137 18.78 -0.02 37.27
CA LEU A 137 19.86 -0.31 38.21
C LEU A 137 19.49 0.09 39.63
N THR A 138 18.98 1.32 39.82
CA THR A 138 18.65 1.84 41.14
C THR A 138 17.50 1.10 41.83
N LYS A 139 16.66 0.41 41.09
CA LYS A 139 15.56 -0.37 41.64
C LYS A 139 15.97 -1.79 42.09
N ARG A 140 17.21 -2.19 41.85
CA ARG A 140 17.68 -3.53 42.13
C ARG A 140 17.96 -3.73 43.63
N LYS A 141 17.48 -4.86 44.17
CA LYS A 141 17.65 -5.24 45.56
C LYS A 141 18.82 -6.20 45.84
N SER A 142 19.41 -6.78 44.76
CA SER A 142 20.47 -7.82 44.89
C SER A 142 21.80 -7.35 44.33
N PRO A 143 22.95 -7.64 45.04
CA PRO A 143 24.27 -7.34 44.53
C PRO A 143 24.60 -8.25 43.31
N GLY A 144 25.36 -7.74 42.36
CA GLY A 144 25.81 -8.48 41.18
C GLY A 144 25.91 -7.62 39.94
N VAL A 145 26.48 -8.12 38.88
CA VAL A 145 26.62 -7.42 37.59
C VAL A 145 25.24 -7.18 36.94
N PHE A 146 25.04 -6.00 36.39
CA PHE A 146 23.86 -5.68 35.61
C PHE A 146 24.15 -6.01 34.15
N ILE A 147 23.37 -6.89 33.56
CA ILE A 147 23.55 -7.33 32.19
C ILE A 147 22.50 -6.71 31.31
N ILE A 148 22.94 -6.00 30.27
CA ILE A 148 22.11 -5.42 29.22
C ILE A 148 22.31 -6.26 27.96
N ASN A 149 21.31 -7.00 27.55
CA ASN A 149 21.36 -7.81 26.33
C ASN A 149 20.82 -7.00 25.16
N LEU A 150 21.62 -6.85 24.11
CA LEU A 150 21.26 -6.22 22.85
C LEU A 150 20.95 -7.29 21.81
N PHE A 151 19.75 -7.25 21.28
CA PHE A 151 19.32 -8.11 20.19
C PHE A 151 18.96 -7.25 18.99
N SER A 152 19.55 -7.57 17.84
CA SER A 152 19.22 -6.93 16.57
C SER A 152 18.31 -7.81 15.72
N THR A 153 17.56 -7.21 14.84
CA THR A 153 16.70 -7.93 13.89
C THR A 153 17.44 -8.25 12.59
N SER A 154 18.47 -7.46 12.24
CA SER A 154 19.29 -7.62 11.03
C SER A 154 20.74 -7.30 11.31
N GLU A 155 21.66 -7.72 10.43
CA GLU A 155 23.11 -7.55 10.58
C GLU A 155 23.58 -6.09 10.64
N ASP A 156 22.86 -5.20 9.93
CA ASP A 156 23.23 -3.78 9.78
C ASP A 156 22.39 -2.86 10.67
N SER A 157 21.89 -3.35 11.80
CA SER A 157 21.04 -2.53 12.69
C SER A 157 21.80 -1.63 13.66
N GLY A 158 23.13 -1.58 13.57
CA GLY A 158 23.96 -0.65 14.35
C GLY A 158 24.05 -1.00 15.84
N GLU A 159 23.80 -2.26 16.23
CA GLU A 159 23.84 -2.72 17.63
C GLU A 159 25.20 -2.49 18.30
N GLU A 160 26.30 -2.67 17.56
CA GLU A 160 27.66 -2.44 18.09
C GLU A 160 27.93 -0.96 18.34
N GLU A 161 27.52 -0.09 17.40
CA GLU A 161 27.67 1.35 17.56
C GLU A 161 26.87 1.84 18.77
N VAL A 162 25.61 1.39 18.88
CA VAL A 162 24.74 1.71 20.02
C VAL A 162 25.32 1.18 21.34
N GLY A 163 25.79 -0.06 21.36
CA GLY A 163 26.42 -0.68 22.54
C GLY A 163 27.65 0.08 23.02
N ASN A 164 28.53 0.46 22.10
CA ASN A 164 29.72 1.24 22.39
C ASN A 164 29.39 2.66 22.88
N LEU A 165 28.40 3.33 22.28
CA LEU A 165 27.96 4.66 22.71
C LEU A 165 27.38 4.63 24.14
N ILE A 166 26.55 3.64 24.46
CA ILE A 166 25.99 3.48 25.81
C ILE A 166 27.11 3.16 26.82
N CYS A 167 28.03 2.24 26.45
CA CYS A 167 29.18 1.89 27.27
C CYS A 167 30.05 3.11 27.57
N GLY A 168 30.44 3.90 26.56
CA GLY A 168 31.20 5.11 26.71
C GLY A 168 30.52 6.16 27.61
N TYR A 169 29.19 6.33 27.46
CA TYR A 169 28.44 7.23 28.35
C TYR A 169 28.45 6.74 29.81
N MET A 170 28.21 5.41 30.03
CA MET A 170 28.21 4.88 31.40
C MET A 170 29.59 4.93 32.05
N GLN A 171 30.67 4.71 31.31
CA GLN A 171 32.05 4.86 31.75
C GLN A 171 32.35 6.33 32.11
N SER A 172 31.84 7.29 31.36
CA SER A 172 31.97 8.73 31.69
C SER A 172 31.31 9.11 33.03
N ARG A 173 30.37 8.27 33.49
CA ARG A 173 29.72 8.38 34.80
C ARG A 173 30.41 7.57 35.91
N MET A 174 31.64 7.13 35.67
CA MET A 174 32.46 6.32 36.60
C MET A 174 31.84 4.96 36.96
N LEU A 175 31.00 4.41 36.08
CA LEU A 175 30.48 3.06 36.20
C LEU A 175 31.41 2.09 35.46
N ASN A 176 31.85 1.04 36.14
CA ASN A 176 32.70 0.01 35.51
C ASN A 176 31.84 -0.79 34.52
N THR A 177 31.82 -0.34 33.26
CA THR A 177 30.98 -0.87 32.22
C THR A 177 31.83 -1.48 31.10
N ARG A 178 31.50 -2.66 30.65
CA ARG A 178 32.14 -3.31 29.51
C ARG A 178 31.12 -3.68 28.45
N PHE A 179 31.51 -3.50 27.20
CA PHE A 179 30.76 -3.98 26.03
C PHE A 179 31.46 -5.22 25.48
N ILE A 180 30.69 -6.26 25.20
CA ILE A 180 31.15 -7.50 24.53
C ILE A 180 30.26 -7.80 23.34
N SER A 181 30.87 -8.23 22.24
CA SER A 181 30.22 -8.55 21.00
C SER A 181 30.42 -9.99 20.57
N TYR A 182 29.39 -10.59 19.96
CA TYR A 182 29.49 -11.91 19.36
C TYR A 182 30.48 -11.95 18.19
N LYS A 183 30.85 -10.83 17.62
CA LYS A 183 31.81 -10.80 16.49
C LYS A 183 33.27 -10.92 16.98
N GLU A 184 33.58 -10.39 18.16
CA GLU A 184 34.96 -10.24 18.65
C GLU A 184 35.23 -11.02 19.91
N ASP A 185 34.29 -11.04 20.87
CA ASP A 185 34.57 -11.49 22.24
C ASP A 185 34.17 -12.94 22.51
N PHE A 186 33.25 -13.51 21.79
CA PHE A 186 32.82 -14.90 21.96
C PHE A 186 32.32 -15.55 20.67
N ASN A 187 32.54 -16.87 20.58
CA ASN A 187 32.12 -17.62 19.40
C ASN A 187 30.76 -18.30 19.66
N THR A 188 29.78 -17.96 18.85
CA THR A 188 28.41 -18.51 18.92
C THR A 188 28.30 -19.99 18.54
N ASP A 189 29.30 -20.53 17.81
CA ASP A 189 29.35 -21.92 17.43
C ASP A 189 30.07 -22.78 18.46
N SER A 190 30.61 -22.17 19.53
CA SER A 190 31.31 -22.90 20.59
C SER A 190 30.35 -23.72 21.44
N THR A 191 30.81 -24.89 21.87
CA THR A 191 30.02 -25.75 22.78
C THR A 191 29.69 -25.03 24.09
N GLN A 192 30.59 -24.16 24.56
CA GLN A 192 30.35 -23.33 25.75
C GLN A 192 29.17 -22.39 25.58
N TYR A 193 29.09 -21.70 24.45
CA TYR A 193 27.97 -20.81 24.14
C TYR A 193 26.66 -21.58 23.95
N LEU A 194 26.68 -22.66 23.18
CA LEU A 194 25.49 -23.48 22.88
C LEU A 194 24.86 -24.12 24.11
N LEU A 195 25.68 -24.47 25.10
CA LEU A 195 25.23 -25.08 26.36
C LEU A 195 25.05 -24.06 27.49
N ALA A 196 25.39 -22.79 27.25
CA ALA A 196 25.36 -21.75 28.26
C ALA A 196 23.91 -21.45 28.69
N ARG A 197 23.68 -21.38 29.98
CA ARG A 197 22.42 -20.91 30.58
C ARG A 197 22.52 -19.49 31.10
N LYS A 198 23.75 -19.05 31.38
CA LYS A 198 24.09 -17.72 31.91
C LYS A 198 25.29 -17.19 31.15
N ILE A 199 25.44 -15.86 31.10
CA ILE A 199 26.60 -15.24 30.48
C ILE A 199 27.93 -15.70 31.10
N THR A 200 27.93 -15.97 32.40
CA THR A 200 29.12 -16.50 33.12
C THR A 200 29.60 -17.83 32.64
N ASP A 201 28.81 -18.55 31.87
CA ASP A 201 29.19 -19.89 31.37
C ASP A 201 30.12 -19.78 30.15
N PHE A 202 30.11 -18.66 29.44
CA PHE A 202 30.98 -18.41 28.27
C PHE A 202 31.83 -17.15 28.36
N TYR A 203 31.58 -16.31 29.35
CA TYR A 203 32.33 -15.08 29.58
C TYR A 203 32.69 -14.91 31.08
N ALA A 204 33.99 -14.77 31.35
CA ALA A 204 34.50 -14.56 32.69
C ALA A 204 34.40 -13.09 33.09
N LEU A 205 33.58 -12.80 34.10
CA LEU A 205 33.44 -11.46 34.65
C LEU A 205 34.73 -10.99 35.32
N GLN A 206 35.13 -9.74 35.03
CA GLN A 206 36.38 -9.15 35.54
C GLN A 206 36.10 -8.04 36.58
N GLY A 207 34.96 -8.11 37.24
CA GLY A 207 34.57 -7.10 38.26
C GLY A 207 33.79 -5.94 37.70
N GLU A 208 33.12 -6.10 36.57
CA GLU A 208 32.25 -5.08 35.98
C GLU A 208 31.00 -4.86 36.83
N ASP A 209 30.52 -3.62 36.89
CA ASP A 209 29.21 -3.26 37.45
C ASP A 209 28.11 -3.50 36.44
N ILE A 210 28.42 -3.18 35.17
CA ILE A 210 27.50 -3.29 34.04
C ILE A 210 28.19 -4.02 32.88
N LEU A 211 27.53 -5.02 32.35
CA LEU A 211 27.95 -5.72 31.13
C LEU A 211 26.92 -5.55 30.03
N ILE A 212 27.34 -5.00 28.89
CA ILE A 212 26.50 -4.85 27.71
C ILE A 212 26.92 -5.96 26.73
N VAL A 213 25.98 -6.80 26.32
CA VAL A 213 26.22 -7.95 25.46
C VAL A 213 25.45 -7.82 24.17
N ALA A 214 26.15 -7.77 23.04
CA ALA A 214 25.54 -7.84 21.72
C ALA A 214 25.50 -9.29 21.23
N TYR A 215 24.31 -9.78 21.02
CA TYR A 215 24.07 -11.12 20.47
C TYR A 215 23.93 -11.08 18.94
N PRO A 216 24.13 -12.22 18.25
CA PRO A 216 23.93 -12.28 16.81
C PRO A 216 22.50 -11.89 16.44
N PRO A 217 22.31 -11.32 15.24
CA PRO A 217 20.99 -10.88 14.78
C PRO A 217 20.04 -12.07 14.65
N LEU A 218 18.78 -11.83 15.00
CA LEU A 218 17.73 -12.84 14.98
C LEU A 218 17.51 -13.46 13.59
N SER A 219 17.89 -12.72 12.52
CA SER A 219 17.83 -13.24 11.15
C SER A 219 18.82 -14.38 10.87
N LYS A 220 19.90 -14.49 11.66
CA LYS A 220 20.90 -15.56 11.56
C LYS A 220 20.67 -16.70 12.54
N SER A 221 19.88 -16.49 13.58
CA SER A 221 19.55 -17.56 14.52
C SER A 221 18.58 -18.51 13.83
N ASN A 222 19.05 -19.66 13.41
CA ASN A 222 18.20 -20.81 13.06
C ASN A 222 17.50 -21.27 14.35
N ILE A 223 16.40 -20.62 14.71
CA ILE A 223 15.45 -21.05 15.72
C ILE A 223 14.34 -21.80 15.00
#